data_fb81ff67d9696d0a38048955c39d4110
#
_entry.id   fb81ff67d9696d0a38048955c39d4110
#
_cell.length_a   1.000
_cell.length_b   1.000
_cell.length_c   1.000
_cell.angle_alpha   90.00
_cell.angle_beta   90.00
_cell.angle_gamma   90.00
#
_symmetry.space_group_name_H-M   'P 1'
#
loop_
_entity.id
_entity.type
_entity.pdbx_description
1 polymer ?
#
loop_
_entity_poly.entity_id
_entity_poly.type
_entity_poly.pdbx_seq_one_letter_code
_entity_poly.pdbx_strand_id
1 'polypeptide(L)'
;MQLPVARLLSSRSTMNEHVPADPPRSYLASLMRLWTLRKIGSLPSGRPTPIIICLGALWLLLWMAIDWLDAQPAPQFLIDGVPLLAWYVLAVLALAALLHWRSQPAPPYAAVLALATGLVPLPMLLATIAAEDLNSSWLLGVCAAAAVYSLLYLAHGLRAFTGRPQRLAAVAGVLFIAGFIWLTDALEVIPDVWAPREVQTAATEQDLPDAEGLLFEQAGRIDRALDAMGRDESSAPRTFFLGFAGVGEQGVFAEEIDLASRVLAQRFGIDGRGLSLVNDQRDLDGAPLASVSGLRYALRGLGARMNLDRDVLFLSVSSHGAPDPAIAVSNSGLPLNELTDEDLAQALAESGVKWRVIIISACYAGAFIDSLKNPQTIVIAAAAADRTSFGCSNDRDLTYFGEAFYRDALPGSRNLRTAFEAAAAAIAARERREHVDASLPEAYFGAELEAKLASMSSRP
;
A
#
# COMPACT_ATOMS: atom_id res chain seq x y z
N MET A 1 31.53 79.63 62.81
CA MET A 1 31.41 80.69 61.78
C MET A 1 31.02 79.97 60.45
N GLN A 2 29.91 80.35 59.86
CA GLN A 2 29.34 79.95 58.60
C GLN A 2 28.58 78.57 58.56
N LEU A 3 27.27 78.70 58.48
CA LEU A 3 26.25 77.70 58.20
C LEU A 3 26.27 77.30 56.71
N PRO A 4 25.90 76.04 56.34
CA PRO A 4 25.56 75.72 54.96
C PRO A 4 24.06 75.65 54.71
N VAL A 5 23.70 76.04 53.50
CA VAL A 5 22.43 76.19 52.89
C VAL A 5 21.76 74.82 52.66
N ALA A 6 20.51 74.70 53.06
CA ALA A 6 19.64 73.59 52.79
C ALA A 6 19.28 73.60 51.31
N ARG A 7 19.39 72.42 50.60
CA ARG A 7 18.76 72.12 49.30
C ARG A 7 17.60 71.23 49.54
N LEU A 8 16.41 71.80 49.35
CA LEU A 8 15.15 71.07 49.13
C LEU A 8 15.21 70.30 47.82
N LEU A 9 15.25 68.99 47.93
CA LEU A 9 14.98 68.13 46.78
C LEU A 9 13.58 67.60 46.95
N SER A 10 12.71 68.02 45.99
CA SER A 10 11.34 67.57 45.83
C SER A 10 11.29 66.04 45.59
N SER A 11 10.69 65.30 46.46
CA SER A 11 10.29 63.94 46.22
C SER A 11 9.15 63.93 45.21
N ARG A 12 9.49 63.55 43.94
CA ARG A 12 8.49 63.08 43.00
C ARG A 12 8.03 61.69 43.46
N SER A 13 6.88 61.65 44.11
CA SER A 13 6.09 60.47 44.29
C SER A 13 5.72 59.92 42.89
N THR A 14 6.38 58.88 42.45
CA THR A 14 5.87 58.07 41.35
C THR A 14 4.65 57.33 41.85
N MET A 15 3.47 57.83 41.50
CA MET A 15 2.25 57.05 41.57
C MET A 15 2.45 55.78 40.72
N ASN A 16 2.64 54.69 41.44
CA ASN A 16 2.49 53.37 40.84
C ASN A 16 1.02 53.25 40.44
N GLU A 17 0.69 53.51 39.17
CA GLU A 17 -0.59 53.10 38.62
C GLU A 17 -0.69 51.61 38.80
N HIS A 18 -1.48 51.19 39.77
CA HIS A 18 -1.98 49.85 39.90
C HIS A 18 -2.84 49.57 38.67
N VAL A 19 -2.24 49.01 37.63
CA VAL A 19 -2.97 48.39 36.57
C VAL A 19 -3.75 47.24 37.24
N PRO A 20 -5.06 47.29 37.23
CA PRO A 20 -5.86 46.22 37.89
C PRO A 20 -5.48 44.89 37.23
N ALA A 21 -5.02 43.94 38.02
CA ALA A 21 -4.78 42.58 37.55
C ALA A 21 -6.08 42.03 37.00
N ASP A 22 -6.09 41.69 35.71
CA ASP A 22 -7.22 41.00 35.08
C ASP A 22 -7.63 39.83 35.97
N PRO A 23 -8.94 39.63 36.21
CA PRO A 23 -9.42 38.56 37.09
C PRO A 23 -8.93 37.20 36.56
N PRO A 24 -8.66 36.22 37.43
CA PRO A 24 -8.14 34.91 37.03
C PRO A 24 -9.09 34.26 36.03
N ARG A 25 -8.66 34.19 34.79
CA ARG A 25 -9.47 33.62 33.71
C ARG A 25 -9.47 32.11 33.84
N SER A 26 -10.61 31.48 33.55
CA SER A 26 -10.71 30.01 33.54
C SER A 26 -9.70 29.41 32.57
N TYR A 27 -9.18 28.22 32.84
CA TYR A 27 -8.28 27.49 31.91
C TYR A 27 -8.89 27.36 30.51
N LEU A 28 -10.19 27.13 30.43
CA LEU A 28 -10.94 27.04 29.17
C LEU A 28 -10.85 28.36 28.35
N ALA A 29 -11.02 29.53 29.03
CA ALA A 29 -10.88 30.80 28.35
C ALA A 29 -9.46 31.07 27.89
N SER A 30 -8.42 30.57 28.58
CA SER A 30 -7.03 30.66 28.18
C SER A 30 -6.72 29.76 26.98
N LEU A 31 -7.25 28.53 26.96
CA LEU A 31 -7.15 27.62 25.82
C LEU A 31 -7.87 28.16 24.57
N MET A 32 -9.09 28.71 24.71
CA MET A 32 -9.80 29.31 23.60
C MET A 32 -9.04 30.51 22.99
N ARG A 33 -8.37 31.31 23.82
CA ARG A 33 -7.49 32.39 23.35
C ARG A 33 -6.26 31.85 22.64
N LEU A 34 -5.67 30.76 23.13
CA LEU A 34 -4.57 30.08 22.49
C LEU A 34 -4.99 29.59 21.09
N TRP A 35 -6.12 28.94 21.00
CA TRP A 35 -6.71 28.44 19.74
C TRP A 35 -6.99 29.57 18.73
N THR A 36 -7.36 30.75 19.22
CA THR A 36 -7.58 31.92 18.36
C THR A 36 -6.32 32.77 18.18
N LEU A 37 -5.13 32.28 18.58
CA LEU A 37 -3.83 32.97 18.52
C LEU A 37 -3.83 34.34 19.21
N ARG A 38 -4.73 34.56 20.19
CA ARG A 38 -4.84 35.81 20.96
C ARG A 38 -3.89 35.81 22.14
N LYS A 39 -3.42 36.99 22.52
CA LYS A 39 -2.55 37.15 23.70
C LYS A 39 -3.20 36.57 24.95
N ILE A 40 -2.47 35.71 25.65
CA ILE A 40 -2.84 35.16 26.96
C ILE A 40 -2.22 36.07 28.01
N GLY A 41 -3.06 36.48 28.98
CA GLY A 41 -2.59 37.19 30.18
C GLY A 41 -1.89 36.22 31.14
N SER A 42 -2.08 36.37 32.44
CA SER A 42 -1.56 35.41 33.43
C SER A 42 -2.30 34.07 33.34
N LEU A 43 -1.57 32.98 33.50
CA LEU A 43 -2.13 31.64 33.62
C LEU A 43 -2.91 31.54 34.96
N PRO A 44 -4.09 30.86 34.97
CA PRO A 44 -4.82 30.64 36.19
C PRO A 44 -4.01 29.87 37.24
N SER A 45 -3.97 30.33 38.46
CA SER A 45 -3.38 29.62 39.61
C SER A 45 -4.40 28.62 40.16
N GLY A 46 -4.43 27.39 39.65
CA GLY A 46 -5.33 26.34 40.09
C GLY A 46 -4.86 24.95 39.74
N ARG A 47 -5.55 23.89 40.18
CA ARG A 47 -5.28 22.51 39.79
C ARG A 47 -6.00 22.21 38.46
N PRO A 48 -5.33 22.20 37.33
CA PRO A 48 -5.95 22.00 36.03
C PRO A 48 -6.26 20.52 35.71
N THR A 49 -5.89 19.60 36.61
CA THR A 49 -5.96 18.14 36.40
C THR A 49 -7.32 17.66 35.82
N PRO A 50 -8.49 18.06 36.32
CA PRO A 50 -9.78 17.60 35.76
C PRO A 50 -9.98 18.08 34.31
N ILE A 51 -9.57 19.30 33.99
CA ILE A 51 -9.73 19.84 32.62
C ILE A 51 -8.82 19.10 31.62
N ILE A 52 -7.61 18.75 32.02
CA ILE A 52 -6.67 17.99 31.19
C ILE A 52 -7.20 16.58 30.95
N ILE A 53 -7.74 15.93 31.99
CA ILE A 53 -8.38 14.61 31.85
C ILE A 53 -9.57 14.70 30.88
N CYS A 54 -10.44 15.69 31.04
CA CYS A 54 -11.58 15.88 30.14
C CYS A 54 -11.16 16.16 28.68
N LEU A 55 -10.13 17.01 28.48
CA LEU A 55 -9.62 17.30 27.13
C LEU A 55 -8.93 16.08 26.51
N GLY A 56 -8.16 15.31 27.29
CA GLY A 56 -7.56 14.07 26.84
C GLY A 56 -8.60 13.01 26.48
N ALA A 57 -9.63 12.85 27.31
CA ALA A 57 -10.74 11.95 27.04
C ALA A 57 -11.54 12.38 25.81
N LEU A 58 -11.85 13.68 25.68
CA LEU A 58 -12.52 14.22 24.48
C LEU A 58 -11.68 13.98 23.22
N TRP A 59 -10.38 14.16 23.32
CA TRP A 59 -9.47 13.91 22.21
C TRP A 59 -9.47 12.44 21.78
N LEU A 60 -9.39 11.50 22.74
CA LEU A 60 -9.47 10.06 22.45
C LEU A 60 -10.82 9.69 21.81
N LEU A 61 -11.92 10.25 22.34
CA LEU A 61 -13.25 10.00 21.76
C LEU A 61 -13.39 10.56 20.35
N LEU A 62 -12.82 11.74 20.07
CA LEU A 62 -12.81 12.30 18.72
C LEU A 62 -11.97 11.47 17.76
N TRP A 63 -10.80 11.01 18.19
CA TRP A 63 -9.99 10.10 17.40
C TRP A 63 -10.77 8.83 17.08
N MET A 64 -11.24 8.11 18.08
CA MET A 64 -12.02 6.89 17.88
C MET A 64 -13.25 7.09 16.99
N ALA A 65 -13.88 8.28 17.07
CA ALA A 65 -15.04 8.60 16.23
C ALA A 65 -14.65 8.85 14.76
N ILE A 66 -13.53 9.52 14.51
CA ILE A 66 -13.02 9.77 13.16
C ILE A 66 -12.58 8.45 12.52
N ASP A 67 -11.78 7.66 13.23
CA ASP A 67 -11.32 6.36 12.82
C ASP A 67 -12.49 5.39 12.54
N TRP A 68 -13.54 5.45 13.38
CA TRP A 68 -14.78 4.70 13.14
C TRP A 68 -15.56 5.19 11.92
N LEU A 69 -15.57 6.49 11.64
CA LEU A 69 -16.20 7.05 10.43
C LEU A 69 -15.45 6.66 9.16
N ASP A 70 -14.14 6.64 9.23
CA ASP A 70 -13.26 6.23 8.13
C ASP A 70 -13.41 4.73 7.82
N ALA A 71 -13.65 3.92 8.85
CA ALA A 71 -13.89 2.48 8.74
C ALA A 71 -15.32 2.10 8.27
N GLN A 72 -16.17 3.05 7.84
CA GLN A 72 -17.49 2.73 7.29
C GLN A 72 -17.38 2.09 5.87
N PRO A 73 -18.33 1.24 5.43
CA PRO A 73 -19.62 0.92 6.07
C PRO A 73 -19.59 -0.20 7.12
N ALA A 74 -18.51 -0.89 7.32
CA ALA A 74 -18.44 -2.04 8.23
C ALA A 74 -17.22 -1.97 9.15
N PRO A 75 -17.22 -1.10 10.20
CA PRO A 75 -16.08 -0.90 11.08
C PRO A 75 -15.80 -2.15 11.93
N GLN A 76 -14.56 -2.61 11.92
CA GLN A 76 -14.04 -3.69 12.76
C GLN A 76 -13.04 -3.12 13.76
N PHE A 77 -13.21 -3.43 15.04
CA PHE A 77 -12.28 -3.00 16.09
C PHE A 77 -10.98 -3.82 16.02
N LEU A 78 -9.84 -3.10 15.94
CA LEU A 78 -8.50 -3.68 15.92
C LEU A 78 -7.86 -3.55 17.30
N ILE A 79 -7.72 -4.66 18.01
CA ILE A 79 -7.08 -4.68 19.33
C ILE A 79 -5.60 -4.30 19.25
N ASP A 80 -4.94 -4.57 18.12
CA ASP A 80 -3.53 -4.30 17.87
C ASP A 80 -3.23 -2.81 17.69
N GLY A 81 -4.23 -1.98 17.38
CA GLY A 81 -4.11 -0.52 17.36
C GLY A 81 -4.02 0.11 18.75
N VAL A 82 -4.52 -0.55 19.80
CA VAL A 82 -4.55 -0.02 21.16
C VAL A 82 -3.16 0.22 21.76
N PRO A 83 -2.17 -0.68 21.64
CA PRO A 83 -0.80 -0.44 22.08
C PRO A 83 -0.15 0.77 21.42
N LEU A 84 -0.44 1.03 20.16
CA LEU A 84 0.09 2.17 19.39
C LEU A 84 -0.49 3.49 19.90
N LEU A 85 -1.79 3.52 20.17
CA LEU A 85 -2.43 4.67 20.83
C LEU A 85 -1.80 4.96 22.19
N ALA A 86 -1.46 3.92 22.97
CA ALA A 86 -0.76 4.06 24.24
C ALA A 86 0.65 4.65 24.06
N TRP A 87 1.43 4.22 23.07
CA TRP A 87 2.72 4.79 22.73
C TRP A 87 2.64 6.26 22.35
N TYR A 88 1.62 6.64 21.58
CA TYR A 88 1.37 8.03 21.25
C TYR A 88 1.13 8.89 22.49
N VAL A 89 0.27 8.45 23.40
CA VAL A 89 0.01 9.13 24.68
C VAL A 89 1.31 9.28 25.49
N LEU A 90 2.13 8.23 25.55
CA LEU A 90 3.44 8.27 26.23
C LEU A 90 4.39 9.27 25.58
N ALA A 91 4.43 9.37 24.25
CA ALA A 91 5.25 10.34 23.53
C ALA A 91 4.82 11.79 23.84
N VAL A 92 3.52 12.09 23.89
CA VAL A 92 2.99 13.40 24.28
C VAL A 92 3.36 13.75 25.72
N LEU A 93 3.23 12.79 26.64
CA LEU A 93 3.64 12.98 28.04
C LEU A 93 5.15 13.22 28.18
N ALA A 94 5.97 12.47 27.45
CA ALA A 94 7.43 12.65 27.45
C ALA A 94 7.84 14.02 26.90
N LEU A 95 7.19 14.48 25.81
CA LEU A 95 7.41 15.81 25.26
C LEU A 95 7.01 16.89 26.27
N ALA A 96 5.87 16.77 26.90
CA ALA A 96 5.40 17.70 27.92
C ALA A 96 6.39 17.77 29.11
N ALA A 97 6.91 16.63 29.57
CA ALA A 97 7.92 16.55 30.61
C ALA A 97 9.24 17.23 30.20
N LEU A 98 9.70 16.99 28.96
CA LEU A 98 10.93 17.59 28.42
C LEU A 98 10.81 19.12 28.32
N LEU A 99 9.68 19.63 27.81
CA LEU A 99 9.41 21.06 27.70
C LEU A 99 9.32 21.73 29.10
N HIS A 100 8.71 21.05 30.07
CA HIS A 100 8.63 21.52 31.44
C HIS A 100 10.02 21.60 32.09
N TRP A 101 10.84 20.57 31.93
CA TRP A 101 12.18 20.50 32.52
C TRP A 101 13.14 21.55 31.94
N ARG A 102 13.08 21.81 30.65
CA ARG A 102 13.97 22.77 29.95
C ARG A 102 13.56 24.21 30.08
N SER A 103 12.37 24.52 30.60
CA SER A 103 11.87 25.88 30.73
C SER A 103 12.24 26.50 32.07
N GLN A 104 12.85 27.70 32.07
CA GLN A 104 13.12 28.48 33.30
C GLN A 104 12.60 29.91 33.11
N PRO A 105 11.65 30.40 33.90
CA PRO A 105 10.96 29.68 34.97
C PRO A 105 10.05 28.58 34.40
N ALA A 106 9.97 27.43 35.08
CA ALA A 106 9.16 26.30 34.61
C ALA A 106 7.68 26.65 34.67
N PRO A 107 6.94 26.57 33.54
CA PRO A 107 5.49 26.71 33.56
C PRO A 107 4.86 25.51 34.28
N PRO A 108 3.63 25.63 34.80
CA PRO A 108 2.93 24.49 35.37
C PRO A 108 2.88 23.33 34.35
N TYR A 109 3.28 22.13 34.78
CA TYR A 109 3.31 20.93 33.91
C TYR A 109 1.99 20.72 33.17
N ALA A 110 0.90 20.96 33.87
CA ALA A 110 -0.44 20.90 33.34
C ALA A 110 -0.73 21.87 32.19
N ALA A 111 -0.12 23.05 32.16
CA ALA A 111 -0.28 24.01 31.07
C ALA A 111 0.48 23.54 29.81
N VAL A 112 1.66 22.92 30.00
CA VAL A 112 2.43 22.32 28.90
C VAL A 112 1.69 21.12 28.32
N LEU A 113 1.10 20.30 29.16
CA LEU A 113 0.29 19.15 28.73
C LEU A 113 -0.98 19.60 27.97
N ALA A 114 -1.68 20.63 28.44
CA ALA A 114 -2.83 21.20 27.74
C ALA A 114 -2.43 21.79 26.38
N LEU A 115 -1.26 22.37 26.26
CA LEU A 115 -0.72 22.85 24.99
C LEU A 115 -0.42 21.68 24.04
N ALA A 116 0.21 20.63 24.54
CA ALA A 116 0.55 19.45 23.72
C ALA A 116 -0.70 18.70 23.25
N THR A 117 -1.68 18.48 24.11
CA THR A 117 -2.94 17.81 23.75
C THR A 117 -3.84 18.64 22.82
N GLY A 118 -3.76 19.97 22.89
CA GLY A 118 -4.53 20.86 22.01
C GLY A 118 -4.01 20.90 20.55
N LEU A 119 -2.79 20.42 20.29
CA LEU A 119 -2.19 20.41 18.96
C LEU A 119 -2.63 19.24 18.06
N VAL A 120 -2.98 18.13 18.68
CA VAL A 120 -3.04 16.85 17.99
C VAL A 120 -4.30 16.60 17.15
N PRO A 121 -5.51 17.04 17.55
CA PRO A 121 -6.72 16.70 16.79
C PRO A 121 -6.77 17.29 15.39
N LEU A 122 -6.19 18.45 15.17
CA LEU A 122 -6.33 19.18 13.91
C LEU A 122 -5.47 18.59 12.79
N PRO A 123 -4.17 18.28 12.98
CA PRO A 123 -3.37 17.63 11.96
C PRO A 123 -3.86 16.24 11.60
N MET A 124 -4.42 15.51 12.55
CA MET A 124 -4.97 14.18 12.31
C MET A 124 -6.28 14.21 11.52
N LEU A 125 -7.23 15.07 11.91
CA LEU A 125 -8.46 15.27 11.15
C LEU A 125 -8.15 15.62 9.69
N LEU A 126 -7.07 16.34 9.44
CA LEU A 126 -6.66 16.74 8.12
C LEU A 126 -5.89 15.66 7.38
N ALA A 127 -5.17 14.79 8.09
CA ALA A 127 -4.51 13.63 7.51
C ALA A 127 -5.52 12.56 7.06
N THR A 128 -6.58 12.31 7.86
CA THR A 128 -7.67 11.40 7.49
C THR A 128 -8.45 11.92 6.28
N ILE A 129 -8.84 13.20 6.26
CA ILE A 129 -9.51 13.81 5.11
C ILE A 129 -8.60 13.79 3.85
N ALA A 130 -7.28 13.89 4.01
CA ALA A 130 -6.34 13.89 2.89
C ALA A 130 -6.04 12.48 2.35
N ALA A 131 -6.19 11.44 3.16
CA ALA A 131 -5.95 10.06 2.74
C ALA A 131 -7.00 9.55 1.75
N GLU A 132 -8.25 10.03 1.87
CA GLU A 132 -9.34 9.61 0.98
C GLU A 132 -9.26 10.21 -0.44
N ASP A 133 -8.52 11.31 -0.66
CA ASP A 133 -8.57 12.01 -1.96
C ASP A 133 -7.27 12.77 -2.31
N LEU A 134 -6.15 12.06 -2.33
CA LEU A 134 -4.81 12.60 -2.62
C LEU A 134 -4.68 13.32 -3.99
N ASN A 135 -5.69 13.21 -4.85
CA ASN A 135 -5.66 13.78 -6.19
C ASN A 135 -6.19 15.22 -6.30
N SER A 136 -6.64 15.86 -5.22
CA SER A 136 -7.17 17.23 -5.31
C SER A 136 -6.19 18.26 -4.74
N SER A 137 -5.73 19.18 -5.59
CA SER A 137 -4.79 20.26 -5.24
C SER A 137 -5.26 21.19 -4.11
N TRP A 138 -6.57 21.28 -3.83
CA TRP A 138 -7.10 22.07 -2.73
C TRP A 138 -6.85 21.39 -1.36
N LEU A 139 -6.81 20.05 -1.28
CA LEU A 139 -6.53 19.30 -0.05
C LEU A 139 -5.08 19.49 0.41
N LEU A 140 -4.12 19.49 -0.50
CA LEU A 140 -2.73 19.86 -0.19
C LEU A 140 -2.66 21.27 0.40
N GLY A 141 -3.48 22.21 -0.10
CA GLY A 141 -3.59 23.55 0.46
C GLY A 141 -4.15 23.56 1.89
N VAL A 142 -5.15 22.75 2.18
CA VAL A 142 -5.76 22.63 3.54
C VAL A 142 -4.77 21.96 4.51
N CYS A 143 -4.08 20.91 4.12
CA CYS A 143 -3.05 20.26 4.92
C CYS A 143 -1.88 21.21 5.24
N ALA A 144 -1.41 21.96 4.24
CA ALA A 144 -0.37 22.97 4.42
C ALA A 144 -0.81 24.09 5.38
N ALA A 145 -2.06 24.59 5.24
CA ALA A 145 -2.61 25.59 6.13
C ALA A 145 -2.74 25.09 7.57
N ALA A 146 -3.10 23.84 7.78
CA ALA A 146 -3.19 23.22 9.11
C ALA A 146 -1.83 23.02 9.74
N ALA A 147 -0.82 22.60 8.97
CA ALA A 147 0.55 22.49 9.43
C ALA A 147 1.09 23.86 9.88
N VAL A 148 0.87 24.89 9.07
CA VAL A 148 1.25 26.28 9.41
C VAL A 148 0.51 26.76 10.66
N TYR A 149 -0.80 26.51 10.77
CA TYR A 149 -1.58 26.85 11.95
C TYR A 149 -1.07 26.13 13.21
N SER A 150 -0.76 24.84 13.14
CA SER A 150 -0.22 24.05 14.24
C SER A 150 1.14 24.59 14.72
N LEU A 151 2.00 24.99 13.78
CA LEU A 151 3.28 25.64 14.08
C LEU A 151 3.09 27.00 14.78
N LEU A 152 2.16 27.82 14.29
CA LEU A 152 1.84 29.11 14.88
C LEU A 152 1.25 28.95 16.28
N TYR A 153 0.37 27.98 16.46
CA TYR A 153 -0.23 27.66 17.77
C TYR A 153 0.84 27.21 18.76
N LEU A 154 1.73 26.30 18.39
CA LEU A 154 2.81 25.83 19.24
C LEU A 154 3.79 26.96 19.60
N ALA A 155 4.21 27.74 18.60
CA ALA A 155 5.11 28.87 18.81
C ALA A 155 4.49 29.95 19.73
N HIS A 156 3.21 30.24 19.54
CA HIS A 156 2.46 31.21 20.36
C HIS A 156 2.28 30.70 21.80
N GLY A 157 1.90 29.43 21.97
CA GLY A 157 1.75 28.82 23.30
C GLY A 157 3.06 28.74 24.06
N LEU A 158 4.13 28.27 23.44
CA LEU A 158 5.45 28.22 24.07
C LEU A 158 5.98 29.60 24.46
N ARG A 159 5.74 30.62 23.62
CA ARG A 159 6.10 32.00 24.00
C ARG A 159 5.30 32.50 25.19
N ALA A 160 3.99 32.22 25.22
CA ALA A 160 3.12 32.61 26.32
C ALA A 160 3.52 31.97 27.65
N PHE A 161 4.03 30.73 27.61
CA PHE A 161 4.39 29.96 28.80
C PHE A 161 5.86 30.13 29.25
N THR A 162 6.80 30.34 28.30
CA THR A 162 8.23 30.33 28.59
C THR A 162 8.89 31.70 28.49
N GLY A 163 8.23 32.69 27.91
CA GLY A 163 8.80 34.00 27.62
C GLY A 163 9.99 34.01 26.63
N ARG A 164 10.31 32.85 26.03
CA ARG A 164 11.47 32.68 25.12
C ARG A 164 11.12 33.03 23.67
N PRO A 165 12.14 33.35 22.84
CA PRO A 165 11.91 33.71 21.44
C PRO A 165 11.29 32.58 20.62
N GLN A 166 10.34 32.94 19.79
CA GLN A 166 9.51 32.05 18.96
C GLN A 166 10.29 31.07 18.07
N ARG A 167 11.55 31.41 17.70
CA ARG A 167 12.35 30.61 16.74
C ARG A 167 12.70 29.21 17.26
N LEU A 168 13.09 29.08 18.54
CA LEU A 168 13.44 27.79 19.15
C LEU A 168 12.20 26.89 19.33
N ALA A 169 11.07 27.49 19.63
CA ALA A 169 9.81 26.78 19.77
C ALA A 169 9.28 26.26 18.42
N ALA A 170 9.39 27.08 17.36
CA ALA A 170 9.04 26.69 16.02
C ALA A 170 9.92 25.53 15.50
N VAL A 171 11.24 25.62 15.71
CA VAL A 171 12.16 24.53 15.31
C VAL A 171 11.86 23.24 16.05
N ALA A 172 11.61 23.29 17.37
CA ALA A 172 11.25 22.10 18.13
C ALA A 172 9.92 21.50 17.67
N GLY A 173 8.93 22.32 17.32
CA GLY A 173 7.65 21.87 16.77
C GLY A 173 7.79 21.23 15.39
N VAL A 174 8.56 21.82 14.50
CA VAL A 174 8.86 21.24 13.17
C VAL A 174 9.56 19.89 13.31
N LEU A 175 10.59 19.81 14.15
CA LEU A 175 11.32 18.55 14.37
C LEU A 175 10.43 17.47 14.99
N PHE A 176 9.51 17.86 15.87
CA PHE A 176 8.56 16.90 16.45
C PHE A 176 7.55 16.37 15.42
N ILE A 177 6.95 17.27 14.64
CA ILE A 177 5.99 16.88 13.59
C ILE A 177 6.68 16.06 12.50
N ALA A 178 7.83 16.50 12.02
CA ALA A 178 8.60 15.78 11.01
C ALA A 178 9.10 14.41 11.53
N GLY A 179 9.57 14.35 12.78
CA GLY A 179 9.98 13.10 13.42
C GLY A 179 8.81 12.14 13.66
N PHE A 180 7.63 12.66 13.96
CA PHE A 180 6.42 11.85 14.12
C PHE A 180 5.94 11.28 12.77
N ILE A 181 5.87 12.11 11.72
CA ILE A 181 5.50 11.66 10.37
C ILE A 181 6.52 10.63 9.88
N TRP A 182 7.82 10.91 10.03
CA TRP A 182 8.86 9.96 9.64
C TRP A 182 8.78 8.64 10.41
N LEU A 183 8.48 8.68 11.70
CA LEU A 183 8.39 7.48 12.53
C LEU A 183 7.15 6.63 12.17
N THR A 184 6.01 7.26 11.90
CA THR A 184 4.80 6.56 11.48
C THR A 184 4.95 5.95 10.09
N ASP A 185 5.61 6.65 9.17
CA ASP A 185 5.92 6.18 7.83
C ASP A 185 6.98 5.05 7.86
N ALA A 186 8.10 5.24 8.58
CA ALA A 186 9.18 4.26 8.67
C ALA A 186 8.80 2.96 9.40
N LEU A 187 7.77 2.97 10.23
CA LEU A 187 7.28 1.79 10.95
C LEU A 187 6.05 1.17 10.28
N GLU A 188 5.57 1.75 9.18
CA GLU A 188 4.30 1.38 8.51
C GLU A 188 3.11 1.25 9.48
N VAL A 189 3.15 2.05 10.55
CA VAL A 189 2.25 1.92 11.68
C VAL A 189 1.29 3.09 11.69
N ILE A 190 0.12 2.89 11.09
CA ILE A 190 -1.04 3.75 11.32
C ILE A 190 -1.72 3.23 12.59
N PRO A 191 -1.93 4.06 13.62
CA PRO A 191 -2.58 3.62 14.85
C PRO A 191 -4.11 3.55 14.66
N ASP A 192 -4.56 2.77 13.68
CA ASP A 192 -5.98 2.56 13.46
C ASP A 192 -6.53 1.61 14.51
N VAL A 193 -7.50 2.09 15.27
CA VAL A 193 -8.27 1.30 16.27
C VAL A 193 -9.49 0.67 15.62
N TRP A 194 -9.90 1.23 14.46
CA TRP A 194 -10.95 0.73 13.60
C TRP A 194 -10.42 0.65 12.18
N ALA A 195 -10.63 -0.47 11.51
CA ALA A 195 -10.44 -0.56 10.07
C ALA A 195 -11.77 -0.88 9.40
N PRO A 196 -11.94 -0.49 8.12
CA PRO A 196 -13.00 -1.08 7.35
C PRO A 196 -12.85 -2.58 7.52
N ARG A 197 -13.87 -3.24 8.04
CA ARG A 197 -13.93 -4.68 7.84
C ARG A 197 -13.77 -4.82 6.35
N GLU A 198 -12.60 -5.31 5.90
CA GLU A 198 -12.56 -5.80 4.54
C GLU A 198 -13.84 -6.58 4.41
N VAL A 199 -14.75 -6.10 3.58
CA VAL A 199 -15.86 -6.90 3.14
C VAL A 199 -15.14 -7.96 2.31
N GLN A 200 -14.51 -8.91 2.99
CA GLN A 200 -14.70 -10.27 2.53
C GLN A 200 -16.20 -10.28 2.36
N THR A 201 -16.64 -10.11 1.11
CA THR A 201 -17.99 -10.42 0.74
C THR A 201 -18.21 -11.70 1.49
N ALA A 202 -18.96 -11.59 2.58
CA ALA A 202 -19.22 -12.74 3.42
C ALA A 202 -19.93 -13.74 2.51
N ALA A 203 -19.17 -14.59 1.90
CA ALA A 203 -19.57 -15.96 1.82
C ALA A 203 -19.93 -16.23 3.27
N THR A 204 -21.20 -16.17 3.56
CA THR A 204 -21.80 -16.44 4.85
C THR A 204 -21.02 -17.63 5.38
N GLU A 205 -20.67 -17.67 6.66
CA GLU A 205 -19.92 -18.75 7.33
C GLU A 205 -20.54 -20.15 7.04
N GLN A 206 -21.68 -20.16 6.36
CA GLN A 206 -22.45 -21.31 5.88
C GLN A 206 -22.05 -21.84 4.49
N ASP A 207 -21.28 -21.07 3.69
CA ASP A 207 -20.90 -21.43 2.31
C ASP A 207 -19.38 -21.45 2.09
N LEU A 208 -18.56 -21.53 3.15
CA LEU A 208 -17.15 -21.87 2.98
C LEU A 208 -17.12 -23.28 2.37
N PRO A 209 -16.58 -23.43 1.15
CA PRO A 209 -16.38 -24.77 0.61
C PRO A 209 -15.57 -25.56 1.64
N ASP A 210 -15.83 -26.86 1.75
CA ASP A 210 -15.00 -27.78 2.52
C ASP A 210 -13.55 -27.61 2.05
N ALA A 211 -12.79 -26.74 2.76
CA ALA A 211 -11.44 -26.35 2.36
C ALA A 211 -10.52 -27.57 2.27
N GLU A 212 -10.71 -28.54 3.16
CA GLU A 212 -9.95 -29.80 3.16
C GLU A 212 -10.32 -30.64 1.91
N GLY A 213 -11.59 -30.84 1.63
CA GLY A 213 -12.06 -31.57 0.46
C GLY A 213 -11.63 -30.92 -0.84
N LEU A 214 -11.77 -29.58 -0.92
CA LEU A 214 -11.37 -28.79 -2.09
C LEU A 214 -9.86 -28.93 -2.36
N LEU A 215 -9.01 -28.79 -1.35
CA LEU A 215 -7.56 -28.94 -1.50
C LEU A 215 -7.16 -30.40 -1.83
N PHE A 216 -7.84 -31.38 -1.23
CA PHE A 216 -7.57 -32.79 -1.48
C PHE A 216 -7.88 -33.20 -2.94
N GLU A 217 -8.88 -32.61 -3.57
CA GLU A 217 -9.27 -32.92 -4.94
C GLU A 217 -8.34 -32.32 -6.02
N GLN A 218 -7.48 -31.35 -5.68
CA GLN A 218 -6.75 -30.57 -6.67
C GLN A 218 -5.82 -31.42 -7.55
N ALA A 219 -5.10 -32.38 -6.98
CA ALA A 219 -4.27 -33.29 -7.77
C ALA A 219 -5.09 -34.06 -8.81
N GLY A 220 -6.26 -34.59 -8.40
CA GLY A 220 -7.14 -35.31 -9.30
C GLY A 220 -7.77 -34.40 -10.38
N ARG A 221 -8.05 -33.14 -10.07
CA ARG A 221 -8.54 -32.16 -11.08
C ARG A 221 -7.45 -31.85 -12.12
N ILE A 222 -6.21 -31.66 -11.68
CA ILE A 222 -5.05 -31.45 -12.57
C ILE A 222 -4.81 -32.69 -13.42
N ASP A 223 -4.84 -33.89 -12.86
CA ASP A 223 -4.67 -35.14 -13.62
C ASP A 223 -5.73 -35.30 -14.71
N ARG A 224 -7.00 -35.04 -14.39
CA ARG A 224 -8.07 -35.09 -15.41
C ARG A 224 -7.81 -34.11 -16.56
N ALA A 225 -7.39 -32.89 -16.27
CA ALA A 225 -7.06 -31.89 -17.27
C ALA A 225 -5.86 -32.29 -18.13
N LEU A 226 -4.83 -32.87 -17.50
CA LEU A 226 -3.66 -33.40 -18.17
C LEU A 226 -4.00 -34.62 -19.05
N ASP A 227 -4.86 -35.52 -18.61
CA ASP A 227 -5.28 -36.72 -19.36
C ASP A 227 -6.18 -36.37 -20.56
N ALA A 228 -6.93 -35.26 -20.46
CA ALA A 228 -7.70 -34.71 -21.59
C ALA A 228 -6.79 -34.18 -22.73
N MET A 229 -5.52 -33.86 -22.44
CA MET A 229 -4.53 -33.51 -23.45
C MET A 229 -4.11 -34.78 -24.20
N GLY A 230 -4.63 -34.99 -25.39
CA GLY A 230 -4.31 -36.18 -26.20
C GLY A 230 -2.80 -36.42 -26.32
N ARG A 231 -2.40 -37.68 -26.29
CA ARG A 231 -1.03 -38.09 -26.64
C ARG A 231 -0.91 -38.13 -28.16
N ASP A 232 -0.24 -37.12 -28.71
CA ASP A 232 0.05 -37.07 -30.15
C ASP A 232 1.49 -37.55 -30.37
N GLU A 233 1.65 -38.54 -31.29
CA GLU A 233 2.94 -39.10 -31.68
C GLU A 233 3.63 -38.29 -32.79
N SER A 234 3.12 -37.09 -33.14
CA SER A 234 3.67 -36.22 -34.17
C SER A 234 5.16 -35.94 -33.95
N SER A 235 5.93 -35.98 -34.99
CA SER A 235 7.34 -35.57 -34.98
C SER A 235 7.54 -34.04 -35.00
N ALA A 236 6.50 -33.25 -35.24
CA ALA A 236 6.56 -31.78 -35.26
C ALA A 236 6.65 -31.20 -33.84
N PRO A 237 7.33 -30.04 -33.65
CA PRO A 237 7.28 -29.30 -32.41
C PRO A 237 5.84 -28.90 -32.06
N ARG A 238 5.47 -29.06 -30.80
CA ARG A 238 4.13 -28.70 -30.29
C ARG A 238 4.26 -27.58 -29.27
N THR A 239 3.16 -26.86 -29.09
CA THR A 239 3.05 -25.83 -28.07
C THR A 239 2.05 -26.28 -27.01
N PHE A 240 2.37 -25.96 -25.74
CA PHE A 240 1.55 -26.24 -24.57
C PHE A 240 1.30 -24.93 -23.83
N PHE A 241 0.19 -24.86 -23.13
CA PHE A 241 -0.16 -23.69 -22.31
C PHE A 241 -0.40 -24.09 -20.86
N LEU A 242 0.09 -23.25 -19.96
CA LEU A 242 -0.27 -23.25 -18.55
C LEU A 242 -0.65 -21.84 -18.13
N GLY A 243 -1.88 -21.66 -17.69
CA GLY A 243 -2.38 -20.42 -17.11
C GLY A 243 -2.33 -20.46 -15.59
N PHE A 244 -2.13 -19.30 -14.95
CA PHE A 244 -2.15 -19.16 -13.51
C PHE A 244 -2.78 -17.81 -13.14
N ALA A 245 -4.02 -17.83 -12.59
CA ALA A 245 -4.71 -16.66 -12.04
C ALA A 245 -4.67 -16.73 -10.51
N GLY A 246 -3.87 -15.87 -9.89
CA GLY A 246 -3.47 -16.03 -8.48
C GLY A 246 -4.54 -15.61 -7.47
N VAL A 247 -5.34 -14.57 -7.73
CA VAL A 247 -6.25 -13.95 -6.76
C VAL A 247 -7.71 -14.16 -7.18
N GLY A 248 -8.46 -14.88 -6.35
CA GLY A 248 -9.85 -15.26 -6.64
C GLY A 248 -10.90 -14.19 -6.30
N GLU A 249 -10.54 -13.23 -5.48
CA GLU A 249 -11.37 -12.11 -5.07
C GLU A 249 -11.59 -11.09 -6.19
N GLN A 250 -10.76 -11.16 -7.23
CA GLN A 250 -10.79 -10.25 -8.37
C GLN A 250 -10.83 -11.01 -9.69
N GLY A 251 -11.99 -10.97 -10.37
CA GLY A 251 -12.23 -11.70 -11.62
C GLY A 251 -11.34 -11.31 -12.79
N VAL A 252 -10.72 -10.12 -12.75
CA VAL A 252 -9.84 -9.61 -13.82
C VAL A 252 -8.69 -10.57 -14.17
N PHE A 253 -8.14 -11.26 -13.18
CA PHE A 253 -7.03 -12.21 -13.39
C PHE A 253 -7.48 -13.50 -14.08
N ALA A 254 -8.64 -14.03 -13.70
CA ALA A 254 -9.25 -15.19 -14.36
C ALA A 254 -9.59 -14.87 -15.81
N GLU A 255 -10.22 -13.73 -16.07
CA GLU A 255 -10.58 -13.28 -17.43
C GLU A 255 -9.34 -13.06 -18.31
N GLU A 256 -8.25 -12.51 -17.73
CA GLU A 256 -7.00 -12.34 -18.46
C GLU A 256 -6.36 -13.68 -18.85
N ILE A 257 -6.33 -14.65 -17.95
CA ILE A 257 -5.81 -16.01 -18.25
C ILE A 257 -6.66 -16.73 -19.29
N ASP A 258 -7.99 -16.56 -19.24
CA ASP A 258 -8.87 -17.11 -20.26
C ASP A 258 -8.61 -16.46 -21.64
N LEU A 259 -8.48 -15.14 -21.70
CA LEU A 259 -8.09 -14.44 -22.92
C LEU A 259 -6.72 -14.91 -23.43
N ALA A 260 -5.71 -14.99 -22.53
CA ALA A 260 -4.38 -15.47 -22.88
C ALA A 260 -4.43 -16.87 -23.50
N SER A 261 -5.19 -17.79 -22.89
CA SER A 261 -5.39 -19.15 -23.39
C SER A 261 -5.95 -19.15 -24.83
N ARG A 262 -7.02 -18.39 -25.07
CA ARG A 262 -7.66 -18.31 -26.39
C ARG A 262 -6.73 -17.70 -27.45
N VAL A 263 -6.08 -16.59 -27.14
CA VAL A 263 -5.21 -15.88 -28.11
C VAL A 263 -3.97 -16.70 -28.43
N LEU A 264 -3.35 -17.31 -27.42
CA LEU A 264 -2.16 -18.15 -27.61
C LEU A 264 -2.52 -19.46 -28.35
N ALA A 265 -3.71 -20.05 -28.08
CA ALA A 265 -4.20 -21.20 -28.81
C ALA A 265 -4.35 -20.90 -30.30
N GLN A 266 -4.99 -19.79 -30.65
CA GLN A 266 -5.15 -19.37 -32.04
C GLN A 266 -3.81 -19.05 -32.72
N ARG A 267 -2.89 -18.42 -32.01
CA ARG A 267 -1.64 -17.91 -32.58
C ARG A 267 -0.56 -18.98 -32.71
N PHE A 268 -0.51 -19.94 -31.78
CA PHE A 268 0.54 -20.95 -31.67
C PHE A 268 0.04 -22.39 -31.75
N GLY A 269 -1.22 -22.60 -32.08
CA GLY A 269 -1.80 -23.94 -32.30
C GLY A 269 -1.78 -24.80 -31.03
N ILE A 270 -2.21 -24.24 -29.89
CA ILE A 270 -2.20 -24.97 -28.59
C ILE A 270 -3.40 -25.91 -28.43
N ASP A 271 -4.32 -25.97 -29.38
CA ASP A 271 -5.60 -26.65 -29.29
C ASP A 271 -5.55 -27.98 -28.51
N GLY A 272 -6.31 -28.07 -27.42
CA GLY A 272 -6.38 -29.24 -26.54
C GLY A 272 -5.11 -29.54 -25.72
N ARG A 273 -4.11 -28.64 -25.70
CA ARG A 273 -2.85 -28.79 -24.92
C ARG A 273 -2.67 -27.65 -23.91
N GLY A 274 -3.77 -27.17 -23.36
CA GLY A 274 -3.80 -26.11 -22.35
C GLY A 274 -4.39 -26.58 -21.04
N LEU A 275 -3.86 -26.05 -19.94
CA LEU A 275 -4.36 -26.17 -18.56
C LEU A 275 -4.30 -24.80 -17.92
N SER A 276 -5.35 -24.42 -17.20
CA SER A 276 -5.34 -23.23 -16.37
C SER A 276 -5.58 -23.61 -14.92
N LEU A 277 -4.77 -23.03 -14.02
CA LEU A 277 -4.98 -23.03 -12.58
C LEU A 277 -5.57 -21.65 -12.24
N VAL A 278 -6.78 -21.63 -11.68
CA VAL A 278 -7.54 -20.38 -11.53
C VAL A 278 -8.13 -20.30 -10.12
N ASN A 279 -7.82 -19.24 -9.44
CA ASN A 279 -8.56 -18.81 -8.28
C ASN A 279 -9.67 -17.86 -8.77
N ASP A 280 -10.92 -18.27 -8.61
CA ASP A 280 -12.11 -17.47 -8.89
C ASP A 280 -13.21 -17.88 -7.89
N GLN A 281 -13.61 -16.94 -7.04
CA GLN A 281 -14.67 -17.19 -6.04
C GLN A 281 -16.04 -17.46 -6.66
N ARG A 282 -16.23 -17.04 -7.91
CA ARG A 282 -17.50 -17.24 -8.64
C ARG A 282 -17.64 -18.68 -9.16
N ASP A 283 -16.53 -19.41 -9.31
CA ASP A 283 -16.50 -20.77 -9.87
C ASP A 283 -15.36 -21.62 -9.26
N LEU A 284 -15.59 -22.13 -8.05
CA LEU A 284 -14.62 -22.98 -7.34
C LEU A 284 -14.55 -24.41 -7.91
N ASP A 285 -15.54 -24.82 -8.70
CA ASP A 285 -15.66 -26.17 -9.26
C ASP A 285 -15.14 -26.28 -10.70
N GLY A 286 -14.91 -25.16 -11.39
CA GLY A 286 -14.53 -25.11 -12.78
C GLY A 286 -13.09 -25.58 -13.03
N ALA A 287 -12.13 -24.72 -12.83
CA ALA A 287 -10.72 -25.02 -13.02
C ALA A 287 -10.04 -25.52 -11.74
N PRO A 288 -8.91 -26.26 -11.83
CA PRO A 288 -8.05 -26.50 -10.68
C PRO A 288 -7.56 -25.16 -10.07
N LEU A 289 -7.46 -25.12 -8.73
CA LEU A 289 -7.01 -23.91 -8.02
C LEU A 289 -5.57 -23.53 -8.36
N ALA A 290 -5.32 -22.22 -8.46
CA ALA A 290 -4.00 -21.68 -8.51
C ALA A 290 -3.34 -21.77 -7.12
N SER A 291 -2.31 -22.56 -6.99
CA SER A 291 -1.47 -22.69 -5.81
C SER A 291 -0.05 -23.07 -6.22
N VAL A 292 0.94 -22.77 -5.36
CA VAL A 292 2.35 -23.13 -5.62
C VAL A 292 2.51 -24.63 -5.80
N SER A 293 1.86 -25.43 -4.96
CA SER A 293 1.88 -26.91 -5.06
C SER A 293 1.19 -27.38 -6.34
N GLY A 294 0.05 -26.79 -6.71
CA GLY A 294 -0.66 -27.09 -7.95
C GLY A 294 0.13 -26.76 -9.19
N LEU A 295 0.81 -25.58 -9.20
CA LEU A 295 1.69 -25.16 -10.29
C LEU A 295 2.85 -26.15 -10.48
N ARG A 296 3.52 -26.53 -9.39
CA ARG A 296 4.61 -27.54 -9.43
C ARG A 296 4.11 -28.89 -9.93
N TYR A 297 2.97 -29.33 -9.47
CA TYR A 297 2.35 -30.59 -9.93
C TYR A 297 1.98 -30.54 -11.43
N ALA A 298 1.32 -29.46 -11.87
CA ALA A 298 0.95 -29.27 -13.27
C ALA A 298 2.17 -29.22 -14.22
N LEU A 299 3.23 -28.48 -13.82
CA LEU A 299 4.45 -28.38 -14.60
C LEU A 299 5.16 -29.73 -14.77
N ARG A 300 5.24 -30.55 -13.71
CA ARG A 300 5.78 -31.91 -13.80
C ARG A 300 4.92 -32.78 -14.73
N GLY A 301 3.59 -32.69 -14.61
CA GLY A 301 2.66 -33.42 -15.46
C GLY A 301 2.77 -33.05 -16.94
N LEU A 302 2.95 -31.75 -17.23
CA LEU A 302 3.21 -31.26 -18.60
C LEU A 302 4.58 -31.74 -19.11
N GLY A 303 5.64 -31.63 -18.31
CA GLY A 303 6.97 -32.09 -18.66
C GLY A 303 7.00 -33.60 -19.02
N ALA A 304 6.21 -34.42 -18.33
CA ALA A 304 6.09 -35.86 -18.64
C ALA A 304 5.33 -36.13 -19.97
N ARG A 305 4.57 -35.16 -20.50
CA ARG A 305 3.80 -35.29 -21.75
C ARG A 305 4.47 -34.60 -22.94
N MET A 306 5.37 -33.66 -22.68
CA MET A 306 6.12 -32.91 -23.69
C MET A 306 7.34 -33.68 -24.18
N ASN A 307 7.70 -33.46 -25.42
CA ASN A 307 9.05 -33.76 -25.87
C ASN A 307 9.96 -32.57 -25.48
N LEU A 308 10.78 -32.76 -24.45
CA LEU A 308 11.57 -31.69 -23.81
C LEU A 308 12.61 -31.04 -24.74
N ASP A 309 12.99 -31.70 -25.86
CA ASP A 309 13.97 -31.17 -26.81
C ASP A 309 13.33 -30.30 -27.89
N ARG A 310 12.03 -30.47 -28.16
CA ARG A 310 11.38 -29.77 -29.27
C ARG A 310 10.14 -28.95 -28.91
N ASP A 311 9.35 -29.38 -27.93
CA ASP A 311 8.09 -28.74 -27.59
C ASP A 311 8.31 -27.45 -26.77
N VAL A 312 7.36 -26.49 -26.86
CA VAL A 312 7.46 -25.18 -26.21
C VAL A 312 6.28 -25.02 -25.23
N LEU A 313 6.59 -24.60 -24.02
CA LEU A 313 5.60 -24.21 -23.00
C LEU A 313 5.38 -22.70 -23.03
N PHE A 314 4.11 -22.27 -23.06
CA PHE A 314 3.68 -20.92 -22.70
C PHE A 314 3.11 -20.96 -21.30
N LEU A 315 3.71 -20.22 -20.38
CA LEU A 315 3.21 -20.00 -19.02
C LEU A 315 2.77 -18.55 -18.90
N SER A 316 1.48 -18.33 -18.60
CA SER A 316 0.93 -17.00 -18.32
C SER A 316 0.51 -16.93 -16.86
N VAL A 317 1.01 -15.94 -16.14
CA VAL A 317 0.69 -15.65 -14.73
C VAL A 317 0.02 -14.29 -14.67
N SER A 318 -1.14 -14.19 -14.03
CA SER A 318 -1.85 -12.93 -13.79
C SER A 318 -2.28 -12.84 -12.33
N SER A 319 -1.84 -11.81 -11.63
CA SER A 319 -2.12 -11.59 -10.21
C SER A 319 -1.58 -10.24 -9.72
N HIS A 320 -1.72 -9.96 -8.41
CA HIS A 320 -0.93 -8.93 -7.75
C HIS A 320 0.52 -9.38 -7.55
N GLY A 321 1.44 -8.42 -7.47
CA GLY A 321 2.84 -8.64 -7.16
C GLY A 321 3.34 -7.72 -6.06
N ALA A 322 4.36 -8.15 -5.32
CA ALA A 322 5.01 -7.42 -4.24
C ALA A 322 6.43 -6.98 -4.62
N PRO A 323 7.01 -5.96 -3.93
CA PRO A 323 8.40 -5.53 -4.13
C PRO A 323 9.43 -6.64 -3.87
N ASP A 324 9.21 -7.48 -2.85
CA ASP A 324 9.89 -8.76 -2.73
C ASP A 324 9.34 -9.68 -3.82
N PRO A 325 10.18 -10.36 -4.63
CA PRO A 325 9.71 -11.07 -5.81
C PRO A 325 8.70 -12.18 -5.48
N ALA A 326 7.46 -11.78 -5.26
CA ALA A 326 6.33 -12.65 -4.92
C ALA A 326 5.07 -12.25 -5.68
N ILE A 327 4.34 -13.26 -6.13
CA ILE A 327 3.01 -13.16 -6.74
C ILE A 327 1.98 -13.58 -5.70
N ALA A 328 1.00 -12.75 -5.47
CA ALA A 328 -0.08 -13.04 -4.53
C ALA A 328 -0.91 -14.23 -5.01
N VAL A 329 -1.20 -15.14 -4.08
CA VAL A 329 -2.04 -16.30 -4.32
C VAL A 329 -3.08 -16.36 -3.20
N SER A 330 -4.32 -16.07 -3.52
CA SER A 330 -5.42 -16.08 -2.55
C SER A 330 -6.71 -16.59 -3.16
N ASN A 331 -7.49 -17.25 -2.33
CA ASN A 331 -8.88 -17.55 -2.57
C ASN A 331 -9.52 -17.66 -1.20
N SER A 332 -10.54 -16.86 -0.91
CA SER A 332 -11.07 -16.65 0.43
C SER A 332 -11.21 -17.94 1.25
N GLY A 333 -10.65 -17.94 2.44
CA GLY A 333 -10.72 -19.04 3.39
C GLY A 333 -9.72 -20.19 3.16
N LEU A 334 -8.88 -20.14 2.09
CA LEU A 334 -7.89 -21.17 1.82
C LEU A 334 -6.49 -20.72 2.27
N PRO A 335 -5.71 -21.57 2.98
CA PRO A 335 -4.33 -21.26 3.37
C PRO A 335 -3.37 -21.48 2.19
N LEU A 336 -3.30 -20.54 1.26
CA LEU A 336 -2.43 -20.59 0.10
C LEU A 336 -1.16 -19.79 0.33
N ASN A 337 -0.03 -20.27 -0.21
CA ASN A 337 1.25 -19.57 -0.18
C ASN A 337 1.42 -18.70 -1.40
N GLU A 338 2.07 -17.54 -1.27
CA GLU A 338 2.53 -16.72 -2.38
C GLU A 338 3.52 -17.48 -3.26
N LEU A 339 3.55 -17.13 -4.55
CA LEU A 339 4.47 -17.72 -5.53
C LEU A 339 5.70 -16.82 -5.66
N THR A 340 6.82 -17.25 -5.09
CA THR A 340 8.09 -16.53 -5.22
C THR A 340 8.77 -16.84 -6.56
N ASP A 341 9.74 -16.02 -6.95
CA ASP A 341 10.58 -16.25 -8.13
C ASP A 341 11.42 -17.53 -7.99
N GLU A 342 11.90 -17.84 -6.78
CA GLU A 342 12.60 -19.08 -6.46
C GLU A 342 11.68 -20.32 -6.61
N ASP A 343 10.43 -20.26 -6.12
CA ASP A 343 9.45 -21.34 -6.27
C ASP A 343 9.16 -21.62 -7.75
N LEU A 344 8.97 -20.54 -8.53
CA LEU A 344 8.70 -20.67 -9.97
C LEU A 344 9.91 -21.24 -10.71
N ALA A 345 11.11 -20.73 -10.43
CA ALA A 345 12.36 -21.23 -11.04
C ALA A 345 12.58 -22.71 -10.69
N GLN A 346 12.36 -23.10 -9.43
CA GLN A 346 12.48 -24.48 -8.98
C GLN A 346 11.45 -25.39 -9.65
N ALA A 347 10.16 -24.99 -9.70
CA ALA A 347 9.11 -25.78 -10.33
C ALA A 347 9.37 -26.01 -11.82
N LEU A 348 9.87 -24.98 -12.51
CA LEU A 348 10.29 -25.08 -13.92
C LEU A 348 11.51 -26.00 -14.12
N ALA A 349 12.49 -25.94 -13.21
CA ALA A 349 13.65 -26.84 -13.26
C ALA A 349 13.23 -28.31 -13.04
N GLU A 350 12.37 -28.58 -12.03
CA GLU A 350 11.87 -29.91 -11.73
C GLU A 350 11.02 -30.52 -12.87
N SER A 351 10.33 -29.69 -13.66
CA SER A 351 9.54 -30.15 -14.81
C SER A 351 10.40 -30.66 -15.97
N GLY A 352 11.67 -30.25 -16.04
CA GLY A 352 12.59 -30.55 -17.15
C GLY A 352 12.28 -29.77 -18.44
N VAL A 353 11.23 -28.95 -18.48
CA VAL A 353 10.85 -28.18 -19.67
C VAL A 353 11.93 -27.15 -19.99
N LYS A 354 12.55 -27.25 -21.18
CA LYS A 354 13.64 -26.39 -21.62
C LYS A 354 13.14 -25.12 -22.31
N TRP A 355 12.22 -25.27 -23.28
CA TRP A 355 11.77 -24.23 -24.18
C TRP A 355 10.50 -23.58 -23.60
N ARG A 356 10.61 -22.34 -23.09
CA ARG A 356 9.52 -21.73 -22.33
C ARG A 356 9.38 -20.24 -22.58
N VAL A 357 8.15 -19.82 -22.85
CA VAL A 357 7.72 -18.42 -22.83
C VAL A 357 6.97 -18.19 -21.53
N ILE A 358 7.44 -17.28 -20.71
CA ILE A 358 6.87 -16.93 -19.41
C ILE A 358 6.38 -15.49 -19.49
N ILE A 359 5.09 -15.27 -19.22
CA ILE A 359 4.46 -13.95 -19.26
C ILE A 359 3.86 -13.70 -17.90
N ILE A 360 4.31 -12.63 -17.22
CA ILE A 360 3.90 -12.29 -15.86
C ILE A 360 3.21 -10.92 -15.88
N SER A 361 1.91 -10.94 -15.70
CA SER A 361 1.06 -9.76 -15.58
C SER A 361 0.83 -9.46 -14.09
N ALA A 362 1.77 -8.72 -13.49
CA ALA A 362 1.74 -8.33 -12.09
C ALA A 362 2.57 -7.06 -11.87
N CYS A 363 2.36 -6.40 -10.72
CA CYS A 363 3.28 -5.40 -10.21
C CYS A 363 4.67 -6.04 -9.97
N TYR A 364 5.75 -5.28 -10.12
CA TYR A 364 7.13 -5.71 -9.85
C TYR A 364 7.59 -6.96 -10.62
N ALA A 365 6.85 -7.37 -11.66
CA ALA A 365 7.09 -8.62 -12.40
C ALA A 365 8.49 -8.71 -13.03
N GLY A 366 9.15 -7.59 -13.32
CA GLY A 366 10.52 -7.54 -13.82
C GLY A 366 11.54 -8.19 -12.88
N ALA A 367 11.26 -8.25 -11.57
CA ALA A 367 12.12 -8.90 -10.59
C ALA A 367 12.29 -10.41 -10.82
N PHE A 368 11.33 -11.05 -11.51
CA PHE A 368 11.39 -12.47 -11.86
C PHE A 368 12.34 -12.78 -13.04
N ILE A 369 12.74 -11.77 -13.80
CA ILE A 369 13.54 -11.99 -15.03
C ILE A 369 14.88 -12.63 -14.69
N ASP A 370 15.56 -12.17 -13.64
CA ASP A 370 16.92 -12.62 -13.32
C ASP A 370 16.99 -14.09 -12.92
N SER A 371 15.99 -14.60 -12.19
CA SER A 371 15.90 -16.00 -11.77
C SER A 371 15.45 -16.95 -12.90
N LEU A 372 14.77 -16.42 -13.93
CA LEU A 372 14.17 -17.21 -15.01
C LEU A 372 14.92 -17.18 -16.34
N LYS A 373 15.77 -16.16 -16.57
CA LYS A 373 16.44 -15.93 -17.86
C LYS A 373 17.46 -17.01 -18.19
N ASN A 374 17.37 -17.54 -19.40
CA ASN A 374 18.40 -18.39 -20.05
C ASN A 374 18.20 -18.36 -21.58
N PRO A 375 19.14 -18.87 -22.39
CA PRO A 375 19.01 -18.80 -23.85
C PRO A 375 17.76 -19.45 -24.45
N GLN A 376 17.11 -20.37 -23.71
CA GLN A 376 15.94 -21.14 -24.12
C GLN A 376 14.63 -20.61 -23.50
N THR A 377 14.68 -19.43 -22.87
CA THR A 377 13.52 -18.81 -22.22
C THR A 377 13.27 -17.40 -22.74
N ILE A 378 12.00 -17.04 -22.97
CA ILE A 378 11.53 -15.67 -23.11
C ILE A 378 10.76 -15.35 -21.84
N VAL A 379 11.06 -14.22 -21.20
CA VAL A 379 10.31 -13.70 -20.06
C VAL A 379 9.75 -12.33 -20.42
N ILE A 380 8.45 -12.13 -20.25
CA ILE A 380 7.77 -10.86 -20.49
C ILE A 380 7.07 -10.44 -19.18
N ALA A 381 7.37 -9.25 -18.69
CA ALA A 381 6.90 -8.70 -17.44
C ALA A 381 6.08 -7.43 -17.67
N ALA A 382 4.94 -7.32 -17.02
CA ALA A 382 4.02 -6.18 -17.13
C ALA A 382 4.55 -4.89 -16.53
N ALA A 383 5.52 -4.96 -15.63
CA ALA A 383 6.17 -3.82 -14.99
C ALA A 383 7.64 -4.10 -14.73
N ALA A 384 8.45 -3.05 -14.56
CA ALA A 384 9.83 -3.16 -14.10
C ALA A 384 9.92 -3.71 -12.67
N ALA A 385 11.12 -4.15 -12.27
CA ALA A 385 11.34 -4.76 -10.95
C ALA A 385 11.00 -3.84 -9.76
N ASP A 386 10.99 -2.53 -9.98
CA ASP A 386 10.70 -1.50 -8.97
C ASP A 386 9.40 -0.72 -9.25
N ARG A 387 8.51 -1.24 -10.09
CA ARG A 387 7.31 -0.54 -10.57
C ARG A 387 6.04 -1.35 -10.38
N THR A 388 4.95 -0.61 -10.16
CA THR A 388 3.60 -1.18 -10.17
C THR A 388 3.05 -1.26 -11.60
N SER A 389 2.13 -2.20 -11.82
CA SER A 389 1.27 -2.30 -12.99
C SER A 389 -0.14 -1.80 -12.65
N PHE A 390 -1.01 -1.58 -13.65
CA PHE A 390 -2.32 -0.97 -13.45
C PHE A 390 -3.46 -1.81 -14.04
N GLY A 391 -4.68 -1.50 -13.58
CA GLY A 391 -5.90 -2.11 -14.09
C GLY A 391 -6.34 -3.38 -13.36
N CYS A 392 -5.87 -3.60 -12.12
CA CYS A 392 -6.21 -4.77 -11.31
C CYS A 392 -7.50 -4.60 -10.49
N SER A 393 -8.37 -3.65 -10.83
CA SER A 393 -9.60 -3.38 -10.07
C SER A 393 -10.79 -4.21 -10.58
N ASN A 394 -11.80 -4.44 -9.70
CA ASN A 394 -12.99 -5.24 -10.01
C ASN A 394 -13.95 -4.60 -11.03
N ASP A 395 -13.75 -3.34 -11.39
CA ASP A 395 -14.53 -2.63 -12.41
C ASP A 395 -14.00 -2.85 -13.84
N ARG A 396 -12.99 -3.72 -14.00
CA ARG A 396 -12.35 -4.02 -15.29
C ARG A 396 -12.35 -5.52 -15.59
N ASP A 397 -12.39 -5.82 -16.89
CA ASP A 397 -12.28 -7.20 -17.38
C ASP A 397 -10.83 -7.64 -17.58
N LEU A 398 -9.89 -6.70 -17.77
CA LEU A 398 -8.48 -6.96 -18.08
C LEU A 398 -7.56 -5.93 -17.43
N THR A 399 -6.36 -6.36 -17.04
CA THR A 399 -5.29 -5.44 -16.67
C THR A 399 -4.85 -4.59 -17.87
N TYR A 400 -4.14 -3.47 -17.64
CA TYR A 400 -3.61 -2.67 -18.75
C TYR A 400 -2.66 -3.48 -19.63
N PHE A 401 -1.87 -4.35 -19.01
CA PHE A 401 -0.96 -5.24 -19.74
C PHE A 401 -1.74 -6.31 -20.52
N GLY A 402 -2.69 -6.98 -19.94
CA GLY A 402 -3.51 -7.99 -20.61
C GLY A 402 -4.28 -7.44 -21.80
N GLU A 403 -4.86 -6.25 -21.64
CA GLU A 403 -5.52 -5.52 -22.70
C GLU A 403 -4.55 -5.18 -23.86
N ALA A 404 -3.42 -4.54 -23.54
CA ALA A 404 -2.47 -4.10 -24.56
C ALA A 404 -1.72 -5.28 -25.22
N PHE A 405 -1.34 -6.29 -24.45
CA PHE A 405 -0.55 -7.40 -24.97
C PHE A 405 -1.39 -8.48 -25.64
N TYR A 406 -2.33 -9.10 -24.88
CA TYR A 406 -3.09 -10.25 -25.41
C TYR A 406 -4.19 -9.83 -26.36
N ARG A 407 -4.95 -8.76 -26.03
CA ARG A 407 -6.09 -8.38 -26.86
C ARG A 407 -5.65 -7.60 -28.12
N ASP A 408 -4.77 -6.61 -27.95
CA ASP A 408 -4.51 -5.64 -29.03
C ASP A 408 -3.26 -5.96 -29.84
N ALA A 409 -2.11 -6.25 -29.20
CA ALA A 409 -0.84 -6.37 -29.91
C ALA A 409 -0.55 -7.76 -30.46
N LEU A 410 -0.73 -8.83 -29.67
CA LEU A 410 -0.30 -10.18 -30.01
C LEU A 410 -0.98 -10.78 -31.26
N PRO A 411 -2.31 -10.58 -31.48
CA PRO A 411 -2.99 -11.14 -32.65
C PRO A 411 -2.41 -10.64 -33.99
N GLY A 412 -2.03 -9.37 -34.08
CA GLY A 412 -1.53 -8.72 -35.30
C GLY A 412 -0.02 -8.71 -35.47
N SER A 413 0.74 -9.16 -34.47
CA SER A 413 2.20 -9.06 -34.47
C SER A 413 2.87 -10.24 -35.17
N ARG A 414 4.07 -10.00 -35.78
CA ARG A 414 4.83 -11.04 -36.44
C ARG A 414 5.44 -12.04 -35.45
N ASN A 415 5.91 -11.57 -34.33
CA ASN A 415 6.53 -12.35 -33.26
C ASN A 415 6.27 -11.72 -31.87
N LEU A 416 6.72 -12.41 -30.83
CA LEU A 416 6.51 -11.97 -29.44
C LEU A 416 7.20 -10.64 -29.12
N ARG A 417 8.39 -10.38 -29.71
CA ARG A 417 9.13 -9.14 -29.49
C ARG A 417 8.34 -7.93 -30.00
N THR A 418 7.85 -8.01 -31.26
CA THR A 418 7.07 -6.91 -31.84
C THR A 418 5.73 -6.73 -31.11
N ALA A 419 5.12 -7.81 -30.59
CA ALA A 419 3.93 -7.72 -29.77
C ALA A 419 4.22 -6.99 -28.44
N PHE A 420 5.30 -7.35 -27.78
CA PHE A 420 5.73 -6.71 -26.53
C PHE A 420 6.03 -5.22 -26.73
N GLU A 421 6.81 -4.86 -27.75
CA GLU A 421 7.17 -3.47 -28.06
C GLU A 421 5.92 -2.61 -28.33
N ALA A 422 4.95 -3.14 -29.08
CA ALA A 422 3.69 -2.46 -29.34
C ALA A 422 2.84 -2.29 -28.06
N ALA A 423 2.75 -3.33 -27.24
CA ALA A 423 2.02 -3.29 -25.98
C ALA A 423 2.67 -2.28 -25.00
N ALA A 424 3.98 -2.32 -24.82
CA ALA A 424 4.71 -1.39 -23.96
C ALA A 424 4.52 0.07 -24.39
N ALA A 425 4.55 0.34 -25.69
CA ALA A 425 4.28 1.67 -26.22
C ALA A 425 2.84 2.13 -25.97
N ALA A 426 1.85 1.24 -26.09
CA ALA A 426 0.44 1.53 -25.82
C ALA A 426 0.19 1.80 -24.34
N ILE A 427 0.79 0.99 -23.45
CA ILE A 427 0.73 1.18 -21.99
C ILE A 427 1.33 2.53 -21.61
N ALA A 428 2.54 2.84 -22.05
CA ALA A 428 3.19 4.11 -21.76
C ALA A 428 2.39 5.33 -22.27
N ALA A 429 1.69 5.21 -23.41
CA ALA A 429 0.82 6.25 -23.92
C ALA A 429 -0.45 6.42 -23.06
N ARG A 430 -0.99 5.34 -22.53
CA ARG A 430 -2.13 5.32 -21.64
C ARG A 430 -1.79 5.94 -20.28
N GLU A 431 -0.72 5.49 -19.64
CA GLU A 431 -0.24 5.98 -18.34
C GLU A 431 0.00 7.50 -18.36
N ARG A 432 0.64 8.01 -19.41
CA ARG A 432 0.80 9.46 -19.58
C ARG A 432 -0.54 10.21 -19.70
N ARG A 433 -1.52 9.63 -20.37
CA ARG A 433 -2.83 10.24 -20.57
C ARG A 433 -3.67 10.26 -19.29
N GLU A 434 -3.50 9.21 -18.47
CA GLU A 434 -4.20 9.03 -17.20
C GLU A 434 -3.43 9.62 -16.01
N HIS A 435 -2.21 10.16 -16.25
CA HIS A 435 -1.35 10.79 -15.25
C HIS A 435 -0.96 9.85 -14.08
N VAL A 436 -0.79 8.57 -14.39
CA VAL A 436 -0.28 7.57 -13.45
C VAL A 436 1.21 7.33 -13.66
N ASP A 437 1.88 6.75 -12.68
CA ASP A 437 3.30 6.40 -12.75
C ASP A 437 3.56 5.38 -13.85
N ALA A 438 4.74 5.45 -14.47
CA ALA A 438 5.09 4.55 -15.55
C ALA A 438 5.41 3.15 -15.00
N SER A 439 4.72 2.11 -15.50
CA SER A 439 4.98 0.71 -15.15
C SER A 439 6.27 0.16 -15.77
N LEU A 440 6.71 0.72 -16.90
CA LEU A 440 7.92 0.33 -17.63
C LEU A 440 8.02 -1.19 -17.86
N PRO A 441 7.13 -1.80 -18.66
CA PRO A 441 7.20 -3.23 -18.97
C PRO A 441 8.59 -3.66 -19.45
N GLU A 442 9.06 -4.81 -18.99
CA GLU A 442 10.37 -5.35 -19.30
C GLU A 442 10.27 -6.73 -19.96
N ALA A 443 11.27 -7.11 -20.75
CA ALA A 443 11.32 -8.45 -21.30
C ALA A 443 12.75 -8.92 -21.56
N TYR A 444 12.96 -10.21 -21.37
CA TYR A 444 14.15 -10.92 -21.77
C TYR A 444 13.81 -11.90 -22.91
N PHE A 445 14.57 -11.85 -23.98
CA PHE A 445 14.39 -12.73 -25.15
C PHE A 445 15.61 -13.63 -25.33
N GLY A 446 15.51 -14.88 -24.91
CA GLY A 446 16.55 -15.89 -25.14
C GLY A 446 16.74 -16.22 -26.62
N ALA A 447 17.95 -16.04 -27.11
CA ALA A 447 18.26 -16.11 -28.56
C ALA A 447 17.92 -17.47 -29.19
N GLU A 448 18.09 -18.57 -28.44
CA GLU A 448 17.80 -19.91 -28.93
C GLU A 448 16.29 -20.12 -29.12
N LEU A 449 15.47 -19.63 -28.17
CA LEU A 449 14.02 -19.75 -28.27
C LEU A 449 13.46 -18.83 -29.36
N GLU A 450 13.96 -17.60 -29.52
CA GLU A 450 13.54 -16.75 -30.65
C GLU A 450 13.78 -17.41 -31.99
N ALA A 451 14.97 -17.98 -32.20
CA ALA A 451 15.30 -18.70 -33.43
C ALA A 451 14.38 -19.93 -33.64
N LYS A 452 14.08 -20.67 -32.56
CA LYS A 452 13.17 -21.81 -32.60
C LYS A 452 11.74 -21.40 -32.99
N LEU A 453 11.17 -20.37 -32.34
CA LEU A 453 9.82 -19.88 -32.65
C LEU A 453 9.72 -19.37 -34.10
N ALA A 454 10.76 -18.66 -34.60
CA ALA A 454 10.81 -18.23 -35.98
C ALA A 454 10.79 -19.42 -36.95
N SER A 455 11.50 -20.51 -36.65
CA SER A 455 11.51 -21.73 -37.46
C SER A 455 10.17 -22.49 -37.43
N MET A 456 9.44 -22.40 -36.34
CA MET A 456 8.09 -22.98 -36.20
C MET A 456 7.06 -22.22 -37.04
N SER A 457 7.14 -20.88 -37.06
CA SER A 457 6.20 -20.00 -37.79
C SER A 457 6.41 -20.03 -39.33
N SER A 458 7.57 -20.47 -39.81
CA SER A 458 7.91 -20.54 -41.25
C SER A 458 7.51 -21.88 -41.89
N ARG A 459 6.97 -22.82 -41.15
CA ARG A 459 6.45 -24.07 -41.71
C ARG A 459 5.06 -23.86 -42.27
N PRO A 460 4.77 -24.25 -43.54
CA PRO A 460 3.49 -24.08 -44.20
C PRO A 460 2.38 -24.88 -43.56
#